data_fecbcf573a979648cd67f9eec6ebd5ee
#
_entry.id   fecbcf573a979648cd67f9eec6ebd5ee
#
_cell.length_a   1.000
_cell.length_b   1.000
_cell.length_c   1.000
_cell.angle_alpha   90.00
_cell.angle_beta   90.00
_cell.angle_gamma   90.00
#
_symmetry.space_group_name_H-M   'P 1'
#
loop_
_entity.id
_entity.type
_entity.pdbx_description
1 polymer ?
#
loop_
_entity_poly.entity_id
_entity_poly.type
_entity_poly.pdbx_seq_one_letter_code
_entity_poly.pdbx_strand_id
1 'polypeptide(L)'
;MWIGLLLAVLFLILLWMQKKRAGLRVGESDFSPAYVTQSDISNEVFAGIVKSISPGIVLVDAQGEIIWANQSFQELMAGENLAGNISRILTDPAVEHSWFLKEKAVQLPLKGRFFRVESKKIPDGQSFVLSFEDITEKIDMEQQRQEERPVIGLIQIDNYSESIQEVEDEKRPVLQAELDKVLTEWALKMEGLLKKYAEDRYLLIISQEALRECQKNRFEIMDRIREIQLGNKIPITLSIGIGLGEELIMDAYRLASFGLELALGRGGDQAVVKWPDKVLFYGGKTNATEKKTRVRARVVAQSLCQYLRQAAQVIVMGHENSDLDCAGASLGIAKIALDYGKPVRIVLDNSTGMLDKLWQMIEDYPEYQRLSTGAEALSHANRDTLLVICDTNKPSLLIEPGVLEKVGKKVLIDHHRRGEEFIGKTDIIYLEPYASSTCELVTEIIQYIGEEVSLDPLVASALLAGMMVDSKNFVFQTGARTFEAAAFLRRAGADPGMVRRLLQDDYEMILQRAQMLQNSEIVFGNIAIGHLDYIVPHNTIIAAQTADILLSIEDIKASFVLYATKDGVNISGRSTGEINAQILLEELGGGGHLTVAGVQLKGINIIEAKEKLMAVLKKYIEENTCQGTVL
;
A
#
# COMPACT_ATOMS: atom_id res chain seq x y z
N MET A 1 1.38 16.73 -43.40
CA MET A 1 1.78 16.24 -44.74
C MET A 1 1.00 14.97 -45.12
N TRP A 2 0.80 14.03 -44.25
CA TRP A 2 0.09 12.74 -44.47
C TRP A 2 -1.40 12.87 -44.76
N ILE A 3 -2.12 13.84 -44.16
CA ILE A 3 -3.56 14.07 -44.39
C ILE A 3 -3.83 14.48 -45.87
N GLY A 4 -2.95 15.28 -46.44
CA GLY A 4 -3.07 15.68 -47.86
C GLY A 4 -2.86 14.52 -48.82
N LEU A 5 -1.92 13.61 -48.50
CA LEU A 5 -1.64 12.43 -49.31
C LEU A 5 -2.81 11.43 -49.25
N LEU A 6 -3.40 11.25 -48.09
CA LEU A 6 -4.55 10.35 -47.88
C LEU A 6 -5.81 10.87 -48.59
N LEU A 7 -6.02 12.18 -48.60
CA LEU A 7 -7.11 12.83 -49.35
C LEU A 7 -6.92 12.70 -50.88
N ALA A 8 -5.68 12.79 -51.38
CA ALA A 8 -5.36 12.58 -52.79
C ALA A 8 -5.61 11.12 -53.20
N VAL A 9 -5.20 10.15 -52.39
CA VAL A 9 -5.47 8.72 -52.59
C VAL A 9 -6.97 8.42 -52.59
N LEU A 10 -7.73 9.00 -51.66
CA LEU A 10 -9.19 8.88 -51.60
C LEU A 10 -9.88 9.42 -52.85
N PHE A 11 -9.45 10.60 -53.34
CA PHE A 11 -10.02 11.23 -54.54
C PHE A 11 -9.77 10.38 -55.79
N LEU A 12 -8.62 9.76 -55.88
CA LEU A 12 -8.23 8.93 -57.02
C LEU A 12 -8.89 7.54 -57.03
N ILE A 13 -9.12 6.96 -55.88
CA ILE A 13 -9.95 5.74 -55.73
C ILE A 13 -11.39 6.02 -56.19
N LEU A 14 -11.93 7.19 -55.87
CA LEU A 14 -13.26 7.62 -56.31
C LEU A 14 -13.38 7.74 -57.84
N LEU A 15 -12.38 8.34 -58.49
CA LEU A 15 -12.33 8.45 -59.97
C LEU A 15 -12.30 7.05 -60.65
N TRP A 16 -11.53 6.12 -60.10
CA TRP A 16 -11.46 4.74 -60.56
C TRP A 16 -12.80 4.00 -60.39
N MET A 17 -13.45 4.14 -59.22
CA MET A 17 -14.76 3.52 -58.96
C MET A 17 -15.87 4.11 -59.84
N GLN A 18 -15.86 5.43 -60.12
CA GLN A 18 -16.79 6.04 -61.10
C GLN A 18 -16.63 5.47 -62.52
N LYS A 19 -15.39 5.26 -62.98
CA LYS A 19 -15.13 4.62 -64.30
C LYS A 19 -15.63 3.17 -64.32
N LYS A 20 -15.48 2.40 -63.22
CA LYS A 20 -15.96 1.01 -63.14
C LYS A 20 -17.51 0.94 -63.11
N ARG A 21 -18.21 1.87 -62.47
CA ARG A 21 -19.68 1.99 -62.52
C ARG A 21 -20.23 2.40 -63.89
N ALA A 22 -19.44 3.11 -64.68
CA ALA A 22 -19.81 3.53 -66.00
C ALA A 22 -19.71 2.39 -67.09
N GLY A 23 -19.45 1.14 -66.69
CA GLY A 23 -19.46 -0.03 -67.58
C GLY A 23 -18.27 -0.12 -68.54
N LEU A 24 -17.26 0.70 -68.39
CA LEU A 24 -16.01 0.61 -69.16
C LEU A 24 -15.15 -0.54 -68.58
N ARG A 25 -15.01 -1.64 -69.29
CA ARG A 25 -14.08 -2.72 -68.97
C ARG A 25 -12.64 -2.18 -69.07
N VAL A 26 -11.97 -2.04 -67.95
CA VAL A 26 -10.54 -1.78 -67.87
C VAL A 26 -9.85 -3.14 -67.89
N GLY A 27 -9.39 -3.52 -69.08
CA GLY A 27 -8.52 -4.68 -69.31
C GLY A 27 -7.10 -4.33 -68.84
N GLU A 28 -6.36 -5.31 -68.32
CA GLU A 28 -4.95 -5.19 -67.91
C GLU A 28 -3.97 -4.81 -69.07
N SER A 29 -4.45 -4.68 -70.32
CA SER A 29 -3.64 -4.44 -71.46
C SER A 29 -3.70 -3.02 -72.07
N ASP A 30 -4.46 -2.08 -71.46
CA ASP A 30 -4.68 -0.75 -72.06
C ASP A 30 -3.76 0.36 -71.55
N PHE A 31 -2.57 0.04 -71.06
CA PHE A 31 -1.52 1.05 -70.81
C PHE A 31 -0.58 1.16 -72.02
N SER A 32 -1.09 1.74 -73.15
CA SER A 32 -0.24 2.18 -74.24
C SER A 32 0.17 3.65 -74.04
N PRO A 33 1.46 4.02 -74.27
CA PRO A 33 1.99 5.33 -73.88
C PRO A 33 1.76 6.48 -74.85
N ALA A 34 0.74 6.41 -75.71
CA ALA A 34 0.54 7.43 -76.74
C ALA A 34 -0.79 8.19 -76.55
N TYR A 35 -0.76 9.24 -75.84
CA TYR A 35 -1.76 10.29 -75.53
C TYR A 35 -2.07 10.39 -74.03
N VAL A 36 -1.17 11.05 -73.39
CA VAL A 36 -1.36 11.37 -71.95
C VAL A 36 -2.25 12.61 -71.86
N THR A 37 -3.54 12.43 -71.57
CA THR A 37 -4.42 13.52 -71.16
C THR A 37 -4.17 13.77 -69.67
N GLN A 38 -4.53 14.94 -69.13
CA GLN A 38 -4.34 15.30 -67.72
C GLN A 38 -4.98 14.27 -66.73
N SER A 39 -5.98 13.49 -67.19
CA SER A 39 -6.60 12.37 -66.51
C SER A 39 -5.75 11.08 -66.55
N ASP A 40 -4.93 10.88 -67.56
CA ASP A 40 -4.11 9.68 -67.73
C ASP A 40 -2.80 9.78 -66.93
N ILE A 41 -2.21 10.97 -66.80
CA ILE A 41 -1.08 11.28 -65.95
C ILE A 41 -1.49 11.04 -64.43
N SER A 42 -2.73 11.39 -64.11
CA SER A 42 -3.23 11.15 -62.72
C SER A 42 -3.35 9.66 -62.39
N ASN A 43 -3.70 8.80 -63.35
CA ASN A 43 -3.84 7.35 -63.11
C ASN A 43 -2.49 6.62 -62.99
N GLU A 44 -1.49 6.95 -63.86
CA GLU A 44 -0.13 6.37 -63.75
C GLU A 44 0.62 6.85 -62.49
N VAL A 45 0.53 8.14 -62.18
CA VAL A 45 1.09 8.72 -60.93
C VAL A 45 0.41 8.11 -59.71
N PHE A 46 -0.91 7.92 -59.75
CA PHE A 46 -1.64 7.23 -58.71
C PHE A 46 -1.18 5.78 -58.52
N ALA A 47 -1.13 4.99 -59.58
CA ALA A 47 -0.68 3.61 -59.51
C ALA A 47 0.76 3.51 -58.98
N GLY A 48 1.65 4.45 -59.36
CA GLY A 48 3.00 4.56 -58.83
C GLY A 48 3.04 4.92 -57.34
N ILE A 49 2.27 5.90 -56.92
CA ILE A 49 2.17 6.32 -55.53
C ILE A 49 1.61 5.17 -54.67
N VAL A 50 0.52 4.55 -55.06
CA VAL A 50 -0.12 3.47 -54.30
C VAL A 50 0.77 2.23 -54.18
N LYS A 51 1.58 1.94 -55.22
CA LYS A 51 2.59 0.87 -55.14
C LYS A 51 3.77 1.23 -54.23
N SER A 52 4.16 2.50 -54.16
CA SER A 52 5.30 2.97 -53.37
C SER A 52 4.96 3.34 -51.91
N ILE A 53 3.68 3.40 -51.55
CA ILE A 53 3.24 3.67 -50.18
C ILE A 53 3.51 2.44 -49.29
N SER A 54 4.35 2.61 -48.25
CA SER A 54 4.72 1.55 -47.31
C SER A 54 3.57 1.05 -46.44
N PRO A 55 2.55 1.84 -46.00
CA PRO A 55 1.39 1.27 -45.35
C PRO A 55 0.62 0.29 -46.23
N GLY A 56 0.23 -0.86 -45.66
CA GLY A 56 -0.73 -1.75 -46.30
C GLY A 56 -2.09 -1.06 -46.43
N ILE A 57 -2.67 -0.99 -47.60
CA ILE A 57 -4.00 -0.37 -47.82
C ILE A 57 -4.97 -1.42 -48.34
N VAL A 58 -6.14 -1.48 -47.69
CA VAL A 58 -7.23 -2.41 -48.05
C VAL A 58 -8.53 -1.63 -48.20
N LEU A 59 -9.27 -1.93 -49.25
CA LEU A 59 -10.63 -1.45 -49.45
C LEU A 59 -11.60 -2.57 -49.09
N VAL A 60 -12.55 -2.32 -48.21
CA VAL A 60 -13.58 -3.26 -47.81
C VAL A 60 -14.98 -2.68 -48.00
N ASP A 61 -15.97 -3.52 -48.20
CA ASP A 61 -17.38 -3.11 -48.19
C ASP A 61 -17.93 -2.99 -46.74
N ALA A 62 -19.20 -2.62 -46.61
CA ALA A 62 -19.88 -2.48 -45.33
C ALA A 62 -19.99 -3.81 -44.53
N GLN A 63 -19.85 -4.94 -45.21
CA GLN A 63 -19.84 -6.29 -44.63
C GLN A 63 -18.43 -6.75 -44.24
N GLY A 64 -17.39 -5.97 -44.60
CA GLY A 64 -16.00 -6.29 -44.33
C GLY A 64 -15.33 -7.18 -45.40
N GLU A 65 -16.01 -7.42 -46.54
CA GLU A 65 -15.42 -8.18 -47.65
C GLU A 65 -14.35 -7.33 -48.36
N ILE A 66 -13.20 -7.94 -48.64
CA ILE A 66 -12.08 -7.26 -49.27
C ILE A 66 -12.36 -7.06 -50.74
N ILE A 67 -12.47 -5.79 -51.19
CA ILE A 67 -12.68 -5.39 -52.58
C ILE A 67 -11.34 -5.26 -53.29
N TRP A 68 -10.33 -4.70 -52.60
CA TRP A 68 -9.03 -4.42 -53.18
C TRP A 68 -7.96 -4.26 -52.10
N ALA A 69 -6.70 -4.59 -52.42
CA ALA A 69 -5.55 -4.39 -51.55
C ALA A 69 -4.32 -3.97 -52.36
N ASN A 70 -3.49 -3.07 -51.78
CA ASN A 70 -2.23 -2.68 -52.41
C ASN A 70 -1.16 -3.79 -52.26
N GLN A 71 -0.04 -3.63 -52.98
CA GLN A 71 1.05 -4.60 -52.97
C GLN A 71 1.65 -4.77 -51.56
N SER A 72 1.82 -3.68 -50.82
CA SER A 72 2.36 -3.73 -49.45
C SER A 72 1.49 -4.58 -48.50
N PHE A 73 0.16 -4.52 -48.61
CA PHE A 73 -0.72 -5.39 -47.85
C PHE A 73 -0.67 -6.84 -48.30
N GLN A 74 -0.57 -7.07 -49.64
CA GLN A 74 -0.43 -8.43 -50.19
C GLN A 74 0.86 -9.09 -49.72
N GLU A 75 1.97 -8.35 -49.67
CA GLU A 75 3.26 -8.81 -49.14
C GLU A 75 3.19 -9.10 -47.63
N LEU A 76 2.53 -8.22 -46.87
CA LEU A 76 2.28 -8.41 -45.45
C LEU A 76 1.50 -9.70 -45.18
N MET A 77 0.54 -10.00 -46.03
CA MET A 77 -0.33 -11.18 -45.94
C MET A 77 0.18 -12.36 -46.75
N ALA A 78 1.43 -12.33 -47.22
CA ALA A 78 2.00 -13.43 -48.00
C ALA A 78 1.74 -14.80 -47.36
N GLY A 79 1.10 -15.70 -48.10
CA GLY A 79 0.69 -17.03 -47.64
C GLY A 79 -0.76 -17.16 -47.18
N GLU A 80 -1.55 -16.06 -47.17
CA GLU A 80 -2.98 -16.13 -46.83
C GLU A 80 -3.87 -15.85 -48.04
N ASN A 81 -5.04 -16.47 -48.03
CA ASN A 81 -6.05 -16.19 -49.06
C ASN A 81 -6.75 -14.86 -48.75
N LEU A 82 -6.45 -13.83 -49.53
CA LEU A 82 -7.04 -12.50 -49.38
C LEU A 82 -8.48 -12.41 -49.89
N ALA A 83 -9.03 -13.47 -50.47
CA ALA A 83 -10.43 -13.51 -50.89
C ALA A 83 -11.30 -13.77 -49.64
N GLY A 84 -12.14 -12.80 -49.28
CA GLY A 84 -13.11 -12.93 -48.20
C GLY A 84 -13.07 -11.77 -47.21
N ASN A 85 -13.57 -12.02 -46.00
CA ASN A 85 -13.82 -11.01 -45.00
C ASN A 85 -12.56 -10.65 -44.22
N ILE A 86 -12.31 -9.35 -44.01
CA ILE A 86 -11.17 -8.82 -43.27
C ILE A 86 -11.13 -9.33 -41.81
N SER A 87 -12.28 -9.66 -41.22
CA SER A 87 -12.37 -10.21 -39.85
C SER A 87 -11.70 -11.58 -39.70
N ARG A 88 -11.45 -12.32 -40.80
CA ARG A 88 -10.69 -13.58 -40.77
C ARG A 88 -9.19 -13.34 -40.56
N ILE A 89 -8.73 -12.17 -40.98
CA ILE A 89 -7.33 -11.75 -40.86
C ILE A 89 -7.08 -11.09 -39.52
N LEU A 90 -8.08 -10.36 -38.99
CA LEU A 90 -8.04 -9.64 -37.72
C LEU A 90 -8.67 -10.50 -36.63
N THR A 91 -7.92 -11.47 -36.11
CA THR A 91 -8.40 -12.47 -35.13
C THR A 91 -8.24 -12.04 -33.67
N ASP A 92 -7.90 -10.78 -33.38
CA ASP A 92 -7.76 -10.30 -32.02
C ASP A 92 -9.14 -10.22 -31.34
N PRO A 93 -9.35 -10.97 -30.22
CA PRO A 93 -10.62 -10.95 -29.48
C PRO A 93 -11.00 -9.57 -28.91
N ALA A 94 -10.02 -8.67 -28.75
CA ALA A 94 -10.24 -7.32 -28.25
C ALA A 94 -10.83 -6.39 -29.31
N VAL A 95 -10.84 -6.80 -30.59
CA VAL A 95 -11.34 -6.01 -31.69
C VAL A 95 -12.73 -6.50 -32.12
N GLU A 96 -13.74 -5.70 -31.85
CA GLU A 96 -15.12 -5.96 -32.32
C GLU A 96 -15.17 -6.09 -33.84
N HIS A 97 -15.82 -7.10 -34.39
CA HIS A 97 -15.86 -7.41 -35.82
C HIS A 97 -16.29 -6.23 -36.72
N SER A 98 -16.98 -5.25 -36.18
CA SER A 98 -17.49 -4.05 -36.84
C SER A 98 -16.73 -2.76 -36.52
N TRP A 99 -15.53 -2.86 -35.91
CA TRP A 99 -14.78 -1.68 -35.43
C TRP A 99 -14.48 -0.67 -36.56
N PHE A 100 -14.24 -1.14 -37.77
CA PHE A 100 -13.93 -0.30 -38.93
C PHE A 100 -15.09 0.61 -39.35
N LEU A 101 -16.32 0.25 -38.97
CA LEU A 101 -17.49 1.11 -39.20
C LEU A 101 -17.49 2.37 -38.30
N LYS A 102 -16.73 2.34 -37.18
CA LYS A 102 -16.66 3.43 -36.19
C LYS A 102 -15.59 4.49 -36.52
N GLU A 103 -14.88 4.34 -37.66
CA GLU A 103 -13.79 5.23 -38.11
C GLU A 103 -12.75 5.54 -37.01
N LYS A 104 -12.38 4.53 -36.21
CA LYS A 104 -11.40 4.65 -35.13
C LYS A 104 -10.11 3.93 -35.48
N ALA A 105 -8.98 4.47 -35.01
CA ALA A 105 -7.71 3.77 -35.07
C ALA A 105 -7.67 2.69 -33.98
N VAL A 106 -7.16 1.50 -34.32
CA VAL A 106 -6.89 0.40 -33.39
C VAL A 106 -5.44 -0.04 -33.55
N GLN A 107 -4.85 -0.52 -32.48
CA GLN A 107 -3.55 -1.19 -32.51
C GLN A 107 -3.79 -2.68 -32.31
N LEU A 108 -3.19 -3.51 -33.13
CA LEU A 108 -3.37 -4.96 -33.05
C LEU A 108 -2.08 -5.71 -33.42
N PRO A 109 -1.84 -6.86 -32.80
CA PRO A 109 -0.78 -7.76 -33.20
C PRO A 109 -1.21 -8.56 -34.41
N LEU A 110 -0.32 -8.65 -35.42
CA LEU A 110 -0.54 -9.45 -36.61
C LEU A 110 0.78 -10.10 -37.05
N LYS A 111 0.81 -11.44 -37.11
CA LYS A 111 2.02 -12.21 -37.51
C LYS A 111 3.30 -11.84 -36.73
N GLY A 112 3.18 -11.60 -35.42
CA GLY A 112 4.32 -11.26 -34.57
C GLY A 112 4.81 -9.80 -34.73
N ARG A 113 4.06 -8.95 -35.42
CA ARG A 113 4.29 -7.51 -35.54
C ARG A 113 3.09 -6.74 -35.01
N PHE A 114 3.28 -5.48 -34.68
CA PHE A 114 2.21 -4.59 -34.25
C PHE A 114 1.84 -3.60 -35.34
N PHE A 115 0.55 -3.52 -35.64
CA PHE A 115 0.03 -2.59 -36.62
C PHE A 115 -0.95 -1.61 -36.02
N ARG A 116 -0.82 -0.35 -36.40
CA ARG A 116 -1.86 0.65 -36.23
C ARG A 116 -2.75 0.60 -37.47
N VAL A 117 -4.01 0.25 -37.27
CA VAL A 117 -4.99 0.18 -38.35
C VAL A 117 -5.99 1.32 -38.18
N GLU A 118 -6.06 2.17 -39.21
CA GLU A 118 -7.04 3.26 -39.29
C GLU A 118 -8.09 2.95 -40.32
N SER A 119 -9.35 3.20 -40.00
CA SER A 119 -10.49 3.07 -40.92
C SER A 119 -11.02 4.44 -41.29
N LYS A 120 -11.30 4.62 -42.60
CA LYS A 120 -12.01 5.80 -43.10
C LYS A 120 -13.09 5.39 -44.10
N LYS A 121 -14.28 5.96 -43.92
CA LYS A 121 -15.40 5.76 -44.85
C LYS A 121 -15.17 6.55 -46.13
N ILE A 122 -15.47 5.92 -47.27
CA ILE A 122 -15.39 6.58 -48.57
C ILE A 122 -16.71 7.34 -48.85
N PRO A 123 -16.69 8.43 -49.64
CA PRO A 123 -17.88 9.21 -49.96
C PRO A 123 -18.97 8.45 -50.76
N ASP A 124 -18.69 7.24 -51.26
CA ASP A 124 -19.71 6.36 -51.87
C ASP A 124 -20.72 5.81 -50.83
N GLY A 125 -20.42 5.99 -49.55
CA GLY A 125 -21.29 5.63 -48.44
C GLY A 125 -21.34 4.14 -48.11
N GLN A 126 -20.68 3.26 -48.87
CA GLN A 126 -20.77 1.79 -48.73
C GLN A 126 -19.41 1.11 -48.54
N SER A 127 -18.29 1.82 -48.75
CA SER A 127 -16.95 1.24 -48.65
C SER A 127 -16.08 1.95 -47.63
N PHE A 128 -15.08 1.23 -47.12
CA PHE A 128 -14.12 1.72 -46.12
C PHE A 128 -12.69 1.45 -46.61
N VAL A 129 -11.80 2.41 -46.41
CA VAL A 129 -10.36 2.23 -46.57
C VAL A 129 -9.73 1.94 -45.24
N LEU A 130 -9.01 0.84 -45.12
CA LEU A 130 -8.20 0.46 -43.99
C LEU A 130 -6.72 0.68 -44.34
N SER A 131 -5.99 1.41 -43.50
CA SER A 131 -4.54 1.58 -43.62
C SER A 131 -3.82 0.87 -42.49
N PHE A 132 -2.85 0.01 -42.85
CA PHE A 132 -2.04 -0.77 -41.94
C PHE A 132 -0.63 -0.18 -41.85
N GLU A 133 -0.33 0.50 -40.76
CA GLU A 133 1.00 1.05 -40.48
C GLU A 133 1.72 0.11 -39.53
N ASP A 134 2.90 -0.40 -39.90
CA ASP A 134 3.75 -1.19 -39.02
C ASP A 134 4.34 -0.25 -37.96
N ILE A 135 3.98 -0.49 -36.70
CA ILE A 135 4.45 0.28 -35.55
C ILE A 135 5.31 -0.57 -34.60
N THR A 136 5.76 -1.75 -35.07
CA THR A 136 6.53 -2.70 -34.27
C THR A 136 7.76 -2.02 -33.68
N GLU A 137 8.59 -1.41 -34.53
CA GLU A 137 9.80 -0.71 -34.11
C GLU A 137 9.50 0.39 -33.07
N LYS A 138 8.40 1.11 -33.23
CA LYS A 138 7.98 2.15 -32.29
C LYS A 138 7.57 1.56 -30.93
N ILE A 139 6.82 0.45 -30.94
CA ILE A 139 6.43 -0.24 -29.71
C ILE A 139 7.64 -0.83 -29.01
N ASP A 140 8.53 -1.49 -29.77
CA ASP A 140 9.76 -2.06 -29.23
C ASP A 140 10.65 -0.96 -28.61
N MET A 141 10.81 0.17 -29.27
CA MET A 141 11.53 1.33 -28.73
C MET A 141 10.85 1.91 -27.47
N GLU A 142 9.53 1.98 -27.45
CA GLU A 142 8.80 2.45 -26.26
C GLU A 142 8.94 1.47 -25.09
N GLN A 143 8.89 0.16 -25.36
CA GLN A 143 9.13 -0.88 -24.35
C GLN A 143 10.56 -0.83 -23.84
N GLN A 144 11.55 -0.80 -24.72
CA GLN A 144 12.96 -0.68 -24.34
C GLN A 144 13.21 0.59 -23.52
N ARG A 145 12.65 1.72 -23.94
CA ARG A 145 12.74 2.97 -23.19
C ARG A 145 12.10 2.87 -21.80
N GLN A 146 11.02 2.12 -21.64
CA GLN A 146 10.41 1.87 -20.33
C GLN A 146 11.28 0.95 -19.49
N GLU A 147 11.88 -0.08 -20.06
CA GLU A 147 12.74 -1.04 -19.35
C GLU A 147 14.06 -0.39 -18.89
N GLU A 148 14.66 0.46 -19.72
CA GLU A 148 15.87 1.22 -19.42
C GLU A 148 15.62 2.44 -18.51
N ARG A 149 14.37 2.77 -18.21
CA ARG A 149 14.03 3.95 -17.39
C ARG A 149 14.72 3.88 -16.04
N PRO A 150 15.43 4.95 -15.62
CA PRO A 150 16.14 4.97 -14.35
C PRO A 150 15.17 4.99 -13.17
N VAL A 151 15.44 4.13 -12.21
CA VAL A 151 14.76 3.99 -10.93
C VAL A 151 15.71 4.45 -9.84
N ILE A 152 15.24 5.28 -8.93
CA ILE A 152 16.02 5.77 -7.80
C ILE A 152 15.72 4.92 -6.57
N GLY A 153 16.78 4.43 -5.93
CA GLY A 153 16.71 3.75 -4.64
C GLY A 153 17.50 4.52 -3.57
N LEU A 154 16.92 4.62 -2.39
CA LEU A 154 17.58 5.09 -1.19
C LEU A 154 17.63 3.94 -0.19
N ILE A 155 18.83 3.63 0.30
CA ILE A 155 19.05 2.52 1.22
C ILE A 155 19.61 3.10 2.50
N GLN A 156 19.07 2.64 3.64
CA GLN A 156 19.60 2.96 4.96
C GLN A 156 19.79 1.67 5.76
N ILE A 157 20.91 1.60 6.48
CA ILE A 157 21.14 0.57 7.49
C ILE A 157 20.44 1.03 8.77
N ASP A 158 19.46 0.27 9.26
CA ASP A 158 18.53 0.73 10.29
C ASP A 158 19.15 0.97 11.67
N ASN A 159 20.02 0.07 12.11
CA ASN A 159 20.62 0.04 13.45
C ASN A 159 22.15 0.12 13.40
N TYR A 160 22.68 0.87 12.43
CA TYR A 160 24.12 0.94 12.15
C TYR A 160 24.96 1.33 13.37
N SER A 161 24.60 2.45 14.04
CA SER A 161 25.38 2.96 15.18
C SER A 161 25.40 1.99 16.36
N GLU A 162 24.25 1.37 16.68
CA GLU A 162 24.13 0.40 17.75
C GLU A 162 24.90 -0.87 17.44
N SER A 163 24.75 -1.40 16.21
CA SER A 163 25.46 -2.61 15.78
C SER A 163 26.98 -2.42 15.75
N ILE A 164 27.47 -1.27 15.29
CA ILE A 164 28.90 -0.96 15.25
C ILE A 164 29.48 -0.78 16.66
N GLN A 165 28.75 -0.15 17.58
CA GLN A 165 29.22 0.05 18.97
C GLN A 165 29.36 -1.26 19.76
N GLU A 166 28.57 -2.27 19.44
CA GLU A 166 28.66 -3.60 20.07
C GLU A 166 29.83 -4.45 19.58
N VAL A 167 30.38 -4.12 18.42
CA VAL A 167 31.53 -4.83 17.83
C VAL A 167 32.84 -4.30 18.38
N GLU A 168 33.79 -5.19 18.66
CA GLU A 168 35.17 -4.85 19.05
C GLU A 168 35.82 -3.89 18.04
N ASP A 169 36.54 -2.90 18.52
CA ASP A 169 37.11 -1.81 17.70
C ASP A 169 37.90 -2.31 16.48
N GLU A 170 38.64 -3.41 16.61
CA GLU A 170 39.41 -4.02 15.54
C GLU A 170 38.56 -4.65 14.43
N LYS A 171 37.32 -5.08 14.75
CA LYS A 171 36.41 -5.75 13.82
C LYS A 171 35.43 -4.77 13.12
N ARG A 172 35.27 -3.56 13.64
CA ARG A 172 34.36 -2.54 13.06
C ARG A 172 34.66 -2.24 11.58
N PRO A 173 35.93 -1.99 11.18
CA PRO A 173 36.26 -1.75 9.78
C PRO A 173 35.96 -2.96 8.88
N VAL A 174 36.13 -4.18 9.41
CA VAL A 174 35.85 -5.42 8.67
C VAL A 174 34.35 -5.59 8.42
N LEU A 175 33.54 -5.34 9.45
CA LEU A 175 32.06 -5.36 9.32
C LEU A 175 31.57 -4.33 8.29
N GLN A 176 32.11 -3.11 8.36
CA GLN A 176 31.77 -2.04 7.42
C GLN A 176 32.18 -2.39 5.98
N ALA A 177 33.37 -2.94 5.79
CA ALA A 177 33.83 -3.37 4.48
C ALA A 177 32.98 -4.50 3.89
N GLU A 178 32.53 -5.45 4.72
CA GLU A 178 31.66 -6.54 4.26
C GLU A 178 30.26 -6.04 3.88
N LEU A 179 29.67 -5.10 4.64
CA LEU A 179 28.41 -4.44 4.28
C LEU A 179 28.52 -3.71 2.93
N ASP A 180 29.58 -2.90 2.76
CA ASP A 180 29.83 -2.16 1.53
C ASP A 180 30.03 -3.11 0.34
N LYS A 181 30.74 -4.22 0.54
CA LYS A 181 30.99 -5.24 -0.48
C LYS A 181 29.70 -5.94 -0.91
N VAL A 182 28.90 -6.45 0.03
CA VAL A 182 27.65 -7.17 -0.27
C VAL A 182 26.65 -6.29 -1.01
N LEU A 183 26.51 -5.01 -0.60
CA LEU A 183 25.64 -4.05 -1.28
C LEU A 183 26.16 -3.70 -2.68
N THR A 184 27.50 -3.54 -2.83
CA THR A 184 28.11 -3.22 -4.13
C THR A 184 27.96 -4.41 -5.10
N GLU A 185 28.23 -5.64 -4.66
CA GLU A 185 28.05 -6.84 -5.47
C GLU A 185 26.60 -7.03 -5.94
N TRP A 186 25.64 -6.73 -5.05
CA TRP A 186 24.22 -6.78 -5.38
C TRP A 186 23.86 -5.72 -6.45
N ALA A 187 24.33 -4.49 -6.30
CA ALA A 187 24.09 -3.43 -7.29
C ALA A 187 24.74 -3.74 -8.64
N LEU A 188 25.96 -4.28 -8.66
CA LEU A 188 26.68 -4.65 -9.89
C LEU A 188 25.98 -5.78 -10.65
N LYS A 189 25.38 -6.75 -9.96
CA LYS A 189 24.58 -7.80 -10.61
C LYS A 189 23.39 -7.26 -11.41
N MET A 190 22.90 -6.08 -11.03
CA MET A 190 21.78 -5.40 -11.67
C MET A 190 22.24 -4.34 -12.66
N GLU A 191 23.56 -4.30 -12.99
CA GLU A 191 24.14 -3.22 -13.79
C GLU A 191 23.84 -1.83 -13.25
N GLY A 192 23.62 -1.74 -11.92
CA GLY A 192 23.22 -0.54 -11.21
C GLY A 192 24.41 0.26 -10.66
N LEU A 193 24.17 1.53 -10.40
CA LEU A 193 25.08 2.43 -9.70
C LEU A 193 24.71 2.48 -8.22
N LEU A 194 25.66 2.13 -7.35
CA LEU A 194 25.53 2.33 -5.90
C LEU A 194 26.55 3.38 -5.43
N LYS A 195 26.06 4.39 -4.69
CA LYS A 195 26.90 5.44 -4.12
C LYS A 195 26.61 5.65 -2.64
N LYS A 196 27.59 5.39 -1.80
CA LYS A 196 27.55 5.74 -0.37
C LYS A 196 27.68 7.25 -0.21
N TYR A 197 26.77 7.89 0.53
CA TYR A 197 26.79 9.34 0.80
C TYR A 197 26.75 9.69 2.30
N ALA A 198 26.49 8.72 3.17
CA ALA A 198 26.65 8.80 4.62
C ALA A 198 27.14 7.45 5.14
N GLU A 199 27.48 7.34 6.42
CA GLU A 199 28.00 6.10 7.00
C GLU A 199 27.04 4.92 6.87
N ASP A 200 25.74 5.21 6.99
CA ASP A 200 24.63 4.26 6.97
C ASP A 200 23.74 4.37 5.72
N ARG A 201 24.06 5.25 4.74
CA ARG A 201 23.16 5.58 3.63
C ARG A 201 23.79 5.47 2.26
N TYR A 202 23.01 4.93 1.32
CA TYR A 202 23.42 4.74 -0.06
C TYR A 202 22.32 5.21 -1.02
N LEU A 203 22.78 5.76 -2.14
CA LEU A 203 21.96 6.03 -3.33
C LEU A 203 22.17 4.90 -4.32
N LEU A 204 21.07 4.33 -4.79
CA LEU A 204 21.02 3.29 -5.82
C LEU A 204 20.33 3.83 -7.06
N ILE A 205 20.90 3.57 -8.24
CA ILE A 205 20.26 3.84 -9.53
C ILE A 205 20.29 2.55 -10.34
N ILE A 206 19.14 2.05 -10.73
CA ILE A 206 18.97 0.83 -11.52
C ILE A 206 17.96 1.05 -12.64
N SER A 207 17.86 0.13 -13.58
CA SER A 207 16.80 0.11 -14.59
C SER A 207 15.47 -0.40 -14.02
N GLN A 208 14.38 -0.14 -14.72
CA GLN A 208 13.07 -0.69 -14.34
C GLN A 208 13.04 -2.21 -14.49
N GLU A 209 13.78 -2.78 -15.45
CA GLU A 209 13.94 -4.23 -15.59
C GLU A 209 14.62 -4.83 -14.36
N ALA A 210 15.74 -4.25 -13.90
CA ALA A 210 16.43 -4.68 -12.68
C ALA A 210 15.52 -4.58 -11.45
N LEU A 211 14.66 -3.57 -11.37
CA LEU A 211 13.67 -3.49 -10.29
C LEU A 211 12.69 -4.65 -10.33
N ARG A 212 12.16 -5.04 -11.49
CA ARG A 212 11.27 -6.20 -11.62
C ARG A 212 11.93 -7.48 -11.09
N GLU A 213 13.21 -7.66 -11.35
CA GLU A 213 13.97 -8.80 -10.82
C GLU A 213 14.11 -8.72 -9.30
N CYS A 214 14.39 -7.54 -8.73
CA CYS A 214 14.39 -7.33 -7.28
C CYS A 214 13.03 -7.67 -6.64
N GLN A 215 11.93 -7.27 -7.28
CA GLN A 215 10.58 -7.55 -6.79
C GLN A 215 10.27 -9.05 -6.82
N LYS A 216 10.64 -9.75 -7.91
CA LYS A 216 10.47 -11.19 -8.07
C LYS A 216 11.22 -11.96 -6.98
N ASN A 217 12.46 -11.54 -6.68
CA ASN A 217 13.29 -12.13 -5.63
C ASN A 217 13.02 -11.51 -4.24
N ARG A 218 11.94 -10.72 -4.09
CA ARG A 218 11.50 -10.09 -2.83
C ARG A 218 12.61 -9.36 -2.10
N PHE A 219 13.55 -8.71 -2.83
CA PHE A 219 14.70 -7.99 -2.27
C PHE A 219 15.56 -8.88 -1.36
N GLU A 220 16.05 -10.00 -1.88
CA GLU A 220 16.91 -10.98 -1.17
C GLU A 220 18.13 -10.36 -0.44
N ILE A 221 18.54 -9.16 -0.87
CA ILE A 221 19.65 -8.42 -0.25
C ILE A 221 19.42 -8.16 1.24
N MET A 222 18.16 -7.97 1.67
CA MET A 222 17.83 -7.77 3.08
C MET A 222 18.16 -9.01 3.91
N ASP A 223 17.84 -10.19 3.39
CA ASP A 223 18.17 -11.47 4.05
C ASP A 223 19.69 -11.67 4.11
N ARG A 224 20.42 -11.40 3.01
CA ARG A 224 21.89 -11.50 2.96
C ARG A 224 22.60 -10.60 3.95
N ILE A 225 22.13 -9.35 4.11
CA ILE A 225 22.70 -8.42 5.09
C ILE A 225 22.41 -8.88 6.52
N ARG A 226 21.23 -9.44 6.77
CA ARG A 226 20.84 -9.94 8.11
C ARG A 226 21.69 -11.14 8.55
N GLU A 227 22.18 -11.94 7.61
CA GLU A 227 23.04 -13.09 7.86
C GLU A 227 24.47 -12.71 8.23
N ILE A 228 24.89 -11.45 8.08
CA ILE A 228 26.25 -11.01 8.42
C ILE A 228 26.44 -11.04 9.94
N GLN A 229 27.35 -11.89 10.40
CA GLN A 229 27.75 -12.07 11.80
C GLN A 229 29.26 -11.92 11.95
N LEU A 230 29.71 -10.70 12.23
CA LEU A 230 31.11 -10.36 12.45
C LEU A 230 31.36 -9.75 13.84
N GLY A 231 30.71 -10.35 14.85
CA GLY A 231 30.79 -9.90 16.26
C GLY A 231 29.64 -8.98 16.67
N ASN A 232 28.74 -8.63 15.77
CA ASN A 232 27.51 -7.94 16.08
C ASN A 232 26.52 -8.88 16.78
N LYS A 233 25.96 -8.48 17.92
CA LYS A 233 24.94 -9.23 18.66
C LYS A 233 23.54 -8.97 18.12
N ILE A 234 23.34 -7.79 17.55
CA ILE A 234 22.08 -7.38 16.92
C ILE A 234 22.20 -7.62 15.41
N PRO A 235 21.27 -8.33 14.79
CA PRO A 235 21.25 -8.47 13.34
C PRO A 235 21.16 -7.12 12.65
N ILE A 236 21.95 -6.93 11.59
CA ILE A 236 21.90 -5.71 10.79
C ILE A 236 20.75 -5.82 9.82
N THR A 237 19.91 -4.78 9.72
CA THR A 237 18.76 -4.72 8.81
C THR A 237 18.85 -3.54 7.86
N LEU A 238 18.13 -3.62 6.75
CA LEU A 238 18.08 -2.58 5.73
C LEU A 238 16.66 -2.05 5.56
N SER A 239 16.54 -0.73 5.47
CA SER A 239 15.37 -0.05 4.93
C SER A 239 15.69 0.48 3.54
N ILE A 240 14.84 0.15 2.55
CA ILE A 240 15.02 0.52 1.14
C ILE A 240 13.78 1.26 0.67
N GLY A 241 13.95 2.47 0.16
CA GLY A 241 12.90 3.21 -0.54
C GLY A 241 13.21 3.28 -2.03
N ILE A 242 12.34 2.76 -2.87
CA ILE A 242 12.47 2.80 -4.34
C ILE A 242 11.40 3.72 -4.91
N GLY A 243 11.79 4.63 -5.80
CA GLY A 243 10.90 5.55 -6.47
C GLY A 243 10.95 5.45 -7.98
N LEU A 244 9.77 5.40 -8.60
CA LEU A 244 9.58 5.47 -10.05
C LEU A 244 8.78 6.73 -10.39
N GLY A 245 9.46 7.78 -10.85
CA GLY A 245 8.82 9.00 -11.35
C GLY A 245 8.35 8.85 -12.80
N GLU A 246 7.40 9.66 -13.26
CA GLU A 246 6.91 9.57 -14.65
C GLU A 246 7.84 10.26 -15.66
N GLU A 247 8.33 11.47 -15.35
CA GLU A 247 9.12 12.26 -16.29
C GLU A 247 10.47 12.71 -15.73
N LEU A 248 10.53 13.11 -14.46
CA LEU A 248 11.72 13.70 -13.86
C LEU A 248 12.39 12.77 -12.86
N ILE A 249 13.72 12.71 -12.91
CA ILE A 249 14.55 12.00 -11.91
C ILE A 249 14.27 12.52 -10.49
N MET A 250 13.98 13.82 -10.35
CA MET A 250 13.66 14.42 -9.05
C MET A 250 12.36 13.86 -8.45
N ASP A 251 11.37 13.53 -9.26
CA ASP A 251 10.13 12.92 -8.78
C ASP A 251 10.39 11.47 -8.32
N ALA A 252 11.21 10.72 -9.06
CA ALA A 252 11.67 9.40 -8.61
C ALA A 252 12.41 9.49 -7.27
N TYR A 253 13.28 10.49 -7.08
CA TYR A 253 13.97 10.71 -5.81
C TYR A 253 13.01 11.04 -4.66
N ARG A 254 12.01 11.90 -4.90
CA ARG A 254 10.98 12.22 -3.88
C ARG A 254 10.17 10.98 -3.49
N LEU A 255 9.78 10.17 -4.47
CA LEU A 255 9.07 8.92 -4.23
C LEU A 255 9.95 7.91 -3.48
N ALA A 256 11.25 7.80 -3.81
CA ALA A 256 12.20 6.97 -3.08
C ALA A 256 12.38 7.44 -1.63
N SER A 257 12.49 8.76 -1.40
CA SER A 257 12.59 9.34 -0.06
C SER A 257 11.34 9.03 0.76
N PHE A 258 10.15 9.21 0.19
CA PHE A 258 8.90 8.85 0.82
C PHE A 258 8.82 7.35 1.12
N GLY A 259 9.25 6.50 0.17
CA GLY A 259 9.32 5.04 0.37
C GLY A 259 10.25 4.64 1.51
N LEU A 260 11.42 5.27 1.61
CA LEU A 260 12.36 5.03 2.72
C LEU A 260 11.78 5.48 4.07
N GLU A 261 11.12 6.65 4.12
CA GLU A 261 10.42 7.10 5.32
C GLU A 261 9.31 6.14 5.74
N LEU A 262 8.57 5.56 4.78
CA LEU A 262 7.57 4.53 5.06
C LEU A 262 8.23 3.27 5.64
N ALA A 263 9.33 2.79 5.05
CA ALA A 263 10.05 1.61 5.55
C ALA A 263 10.52 1.82 6.99
N LEU A 264 11.15 2.95 7.28
CA LEU A 264 11.63 3.32 8.62
C LEU A 264 10.48 3.52 9.61
N GLY A 265 9.39 4.19 9.20
CA GLY A 265 8.19 4.41 10.01
C GLY A 265 7.38 3.14 10.30
N ARG A 266 7.68 2.03 9.63
CA ARG A 266 7.10 0.70 9.87
C ARG A 266 8.01 -0.22 10.72
N GLY A 267 9.11 0.34 11.23
CA GLY A 267 10.06 -0.38 12.08
C GLY A 267 11.32 -0.85 11.37
N GLY A 268 11.55 -0.46 10.12
CA GLY A 268 12.71 -0.89 9.33
C GLY A 268 12.58 -2.29 8.75
N ASP A 269 13.71 -2.84 8.24
CA ASP A 269 13.83 -4.18 7.64
C ASP A 269 12.83 -4.41 6.49
N GLN A 270 12.61 -3.38 5.66
CA GLN A 270 11.64 -3.37 4.57
C GLN A 270 12.16 -2.66 3.34
N ALA A 271 11.75 -3.17 2.16
CA ALA A 271 11.84 -2.44 0.91
C ALA A 271 10.44 -1.94 0.50
N VAL A 272 10.34 -0.65 0.21
CA VAL A 272 9.12 0.01 -0.23
C VAL A 272 9.33 0.52 -1.64
N VAL A 273 8.52 0.06 -2.58
CA VAL A 273 8.52 0.52 -3.97
C VAL A 273 7.32 1.43 -4.17
N LYS A 274 7.56 2.69 -4.49
CA LYS A 274 6.55 3.74 -4.64
C LYS A 274 6.47 4.25 -6.06
N TRP A 275 5.26 4.17 -6.65
CA TRP A 275 4.81 4.86 -7.86
C TRP A 275 3.95 6.06 -7.46
N PRO A 276 3.57 6.93 -8.39
CA PRO A 276 2.64 8.03 -8.10
C PRO A 276 1.31 7.56 -7.51
N ASP A 277 0.77 6.45 -8.02
CA ASP A 277 -0.57 5.92 -7.75
C ASP A 277 -0.62 4.69 -6.83
N LYS A 278 0.53 4.04 -6.56
CA LYS A 278 0.58 2.80 -5.75
C LYS A 278 1.86 2.67 -4.95
N VAL A 279 1.79 1.81 -3.92
CA VAL A 279 2.95 1.39 -3.13
C VAL A 279 2.94 -0.12 -2.94
N LEU A 280 4.12 -0.73 -2.93
CA LEU A 280 4.31 -2.14 -2.59
C LEU A 280 5.36 -2.29 -1.50
N PHE A 281 5.14 -3.24 -0.59
CA PHE A 281 6.01 -3.51 0.54
C PHE A 281 6.62 -4.91 0.41
N TYR A 282 7.91 -5.03 0.74
CA TYR A 282 8.66 -6.29 0.74
C TYR A 282 9.44 -6.38 2.04
N GLY A 283 9.58 -7.58 2.62
CA GLY A 283 10.30 -7.78 3.90
C GLY A 283 9.40 -7.61 5.12
N GLY A 284 9.95 -7.08 6.22
CA GLY A 284 9.24 -6.94 7.49
C GLY A 284 9.05 -8.26 8.24
N LYS A 285 9.96 -9.22 8.03
CA LYS A 285 9.95 -10.54 8.69
C LYS A 285 10.44 -10.49 10.15
N THR A 286 11.25 -9.49 10.48
CA THR A 286 11.75 -9.31 11.85
C THR A 286 10.80 -8.44 12.65
N ASN A 287 10.57 -8.80 13.92
CA ASN A 287 9.99 -7.84 14.86
C ASN A 287 10.94 -6.66 14.98
N ALA A 288 10.38 -5.44 14.93
CA ALA A 288 11.16 -4.22 15.08
C ALA A 288 12.02 -4.33 16.36
N THR A 289 13.34 -4.15 16.21
CA THR A 289 14.25 -4.30 17.34
C THR A 289 14.11 -3.10 18.26
N GLU A 290 13.89 -3.35 19.54
CA GLU A 290 13.82 -2.29 20.56
C GLU A 290 15.13 -1.49 20.57
N LYS A 291 15.04 -0.18 20.32
CA LYS A 291 16.21 0.71 20.42
C LYS A 291 16.62 0.89 21.87
N LYS A 292 17.87 0.53 22.21
CA LYS A 292 18.40 0.65 23.57
C LYS A 292 18.54 2.11 24.04
N THR A 293 18.69 3.06 23.09
CA THR A 293 18.90 4.46 23.42
C THR A 293 17.59 5.23 23.51
N ARG A 294 17.35 5.88 24.67
CA ARG A 294 16.18 6.73 24.93
C ARG A 294 16.42 8.20 24.57
N VAL A 295 17.43 8.48 23.74
CA VAL A 295 17.76 9.86 23.36
C VAL A 295 16.57 10.57 22.72
N ARG A 296 15.80 9.84 21.89
CA ARG A 296 14.64 10.40 21.21
C ARG A 296 13.53 10.79 22.18
N ALA A 297 13.19 9.94 23.16
CA ALA A 297 12.20 10.24 24.19
C ALA A 297 12.57 11.52 24.98
N ARG A 298 13.87 11.66 25.34
CA ARG A 298 14.40 12.86 26.02
C ARG A 298 14.26 14.12 25.17
N VAL A 299 14.62 14.05 23.89
CA VAL A 299 14.49 15.20 22.98
C VAL A 299 13.03 15.59 22.79
N VAL A 300 12.14 14.61 22.61
CA VAL A 300 10.69 14.84 22.51
C VAL A 300 10.15 15.49 23.76
N ALA A 301 10.50 14.98 24.95
CA ALA A 301 10.08 15.55 26.23
C ALA A 301 10.50 17.03 26.35
N GLN A 302 11.76 17.35 26.07
CA GLN A 302 12.26 18.72 26.09
C GLN A 302 11.54 19.64 25.09
N SER A 303 11.32 19.16 23.86
CA SER A 303 10.62 19.92 22.83
C SER A 303 9.15 20.14 23.17
N LEU A 304 8.48 19.12 23.71
CA LEU A 304 7.09 19.22 24.18
C LEU A 304 6.97 20.27 25.29
N CYS A 305 7.86 20.25 26.29
CA CYS A 305 7.90 21.26 27.35
C CYS A 305 8.09 22.69 26.79
N GLN A 306 8.93 22.85 25.78
CA GLN A 306 9.13 24.14 25.13
C GLN A 306 7.86 24.63 24.44
N TYR A 307 7.13 23.76 23.73
CA TYR A 307 5.86 24.13 23.05
C TYR A 307 4.75 24.37 24.07
N LEU A 308 4.67 23.60 25.16
CA LEU A 308 3.72 23.85 26.23
C LEU A 308 3.91 25.24 26.85
N ARG A 309 5.16 25.66 27.13
CA ARG A 309 5.43 27.01 27.68
C ARG A 309 4.93 28.11 26.74
N GLN A 310 5.01 27.93 25.44
CA GLN A 310 4.60 28.92 24.41
C GLN A 310 3.12 28.89 24.09
N ALA A 311 2.44 27.76 24.25
CA ALA A 311 1.03 27.60 23.91
C ALA A 311 0.11 28.38 24.85
N ALA A 312 -0.96 28.96 24.31
CA ALA A 312 -2.04 29.56 25.07
C ALA A 312 -2.98 28.50 25.65
N GLN A 313 -3.20 27.43 24.93
CA GLN A 313 -4.03 26.28 25.32
C GLN A 313 -3.55 25.01 24.62
N VAL A 314 -4.01 23.86 25.10
CA VAL A 314 -3.69 22.53 24.56
C VAL A 314 -4.98 21.83 24.17
N ILE A 315 -4.99 21.22 22.98
CA ILE A 315 -5.99 20.24 22.57
C ILE A 315 -5.27 18.89 22.47
N VAL A 316 -5.77 17.88 23.20
CA VAL A 316 -5.31 16.50 23.07
C VAL A 316 -6.40 15.74 22.36
N MET A 317 -6.07 15.08 21.26
CA MET A 317 -7.04 14.41 20.39
C MET A 317 -6.58 12.97 20.10
N GLY A 318 -7.51 12.03 20.24
CA GLY A 318 -7.34 10.65 19.86
C GLY A 318 -7.96 10.28 18.51
N HIS A 319 -8.09 8.98 18.28
CA HIS A 319 -8.76 8.43 17.11
C HIS A 319 -10.26 8.18 17.36
N GLU A 320 -11.05 8.06 16.28
CA GLU A 320 -12.42 7.56 16.33
C GLU A 320 -12.45 6.15 16.95
N ASN A 321 -13.50 5.84 17.73
CA ASN A 321 -13.58 4.62 18.54
C ASN A 321 -12.38 4.47 19.47
N SER A 322 -12.08 5.51 20.25
CA SER A 322 -10.94 5.55 21.16
C SER A 322 -10.96 4.38 22.14
N ASP A 323 -9.81 3.74 22.34
CA ASP A 323 -9.61 2.67 23.32
C ASP A 323 -8.87 3.15 24.57
N LEU A 324 -8.48 2.22 25.45
CA LEU A 324 -7.80 2.57 26.70
C LEU A 324 -6.35 3.04 26.49
N ASP A 325 -5.67 2.65 25.39
CA ASP A 325 -4.34 3.18 25.10
C ASP A 325 -4.43 4.64 24.66
N CYS A 326 -5.31 4.92 23.72
CA CYS A 326 -5.61 6.27 23.27
C CYS A 326 -6.03 7.19 24.44
N ALA A 327 -6.95 6.71 25.30
CA ALA A 327 -7.47 7.50 26.42
C ALA A 327 -6.44 7.70 27.52
N GLY A 328 -5.68 6.66 27.89
CA GLY A 328 -4.61 6.74 28.88
C GLY A 328 -3.50 7.70 28.44
N ALA A 329 -3.05 7.58 27.19
CA ALA A 329 -2.06 8.48 26.61
C ALA A 329 -2.56 9.94 26.60
N SER A 330 -3.82 10.16 26.22
CA SER A 330 -4.44 11.48 26.19
C SER A 330 -4.53 12.11 27.60
N LEU A 331 -4.91 11.32 28.62
CA LEU A 331 -4.91 11.77 30.00
C LEU A 331 -3.50 12.09 30.51
N GLY A 332 -2.49 11.28 30.14
CA GLY A 332 -1.09 11.54 30.47
C GLY A 332 -0.60 12.88 29.91
N ILE A 333 -0.89 13.18 28.66
CA ILE A 333 -0.57 14.47 28.03
C ILE A 333 -1.38 15.61 28.65
N ALA A 334 -2.66 15.39 28.95
CA ALA A 334 -3.49 16.38 29.63
C ALA A 334 -2.92 16.73 31.02
N LYS A 335 -2.45 15.74 31.77
CA LYS A 335 -1.77 15.96 33.07
C LYS A 335 -0.53 16.82 32.93
N ILE A 336 0.33 16.50 31.92
CA ILE A 336 1.50 17.34 31.64
C ILE A 336 1.07 18.78 31.37
N ALA A 337 0.05 18.99 30.52
CA ALA A 337 -0.42 20.35 30.19
C ALA A 337 -0.97 21.10 31.41
N LEU A 338 -1.71 20.42 32.27
CA LEU A 338 -2.25 20.99 33.51
C LEU A 338 -1.16 21.40 34.51
N ASP A 339 -0.11 20.57 34.68
CA ASP A 339 1.02 20.88 35.55
C ASP A 339 1.86 22.07 35.03
N TYR A 340 1.84 22.27 33.68
CA TYR A 340 2.37 23.51 33.07
C TYR A 340 1.40 24.69 33.11
N GLY A 341 0.28 24.57 33.85
CA GLY A 341 -0.71 25.65 33.99
C GLY A 341 -1.48 25.99 32.71
N LYS A 342 -1.57 25.06 31.77
CA LYS A 342 -2.25 25.31 30.49
C LYS A 342 -3.70 24.82 30.50
N PRO A 343 -4.64 25.64 29.98
CA PRO A 343 -5.97 25.13 29.69
C PRO A 343 -5.89 23.97 28.70
N VAL A 344 -6.52 22.84 29.03
CA VAL A 344 -6.51 21.64 28.18
C VAL A 344 -7.94 21.24 27.82
N ARG A 345 -8.14 20.73 26.59
CA ARG A 345 -9.34 20.06 26.11
C ARG A 345 -8.97 18.66 25.65
N ILE A 346 -9.70 17.67 26.11
CA ILE A 346 -9.49 16.26 25.79
C ILE A 346 -10.60 15.84 24.82
N VAL A 347 -10.24 15.39 23.62
CA VAL A 347 -11.16 14.97 22.55
C VAL A 347 -10.99 13.48 22.33
N LEU A 348 -11.94 12.71 22.84
CA LEU A 348 -11.99 11.26 22.77
C LEU A 348 -13.37 10.81 22.34
N ASP A 349 -13.44 9.74 21.54
CA ASP A 349 -14.68 9.14 21.10
C ASP A 349 -15.02 7.92 21.96
N ASN A 350 -16.17 7.97 22.62
CA ASN A 350 -16.70 6.86 23.41
C ASN A 350 -18.00 6.29 22.79
N SER A 351 -18.17 6.38 21.48
CA SER A 351 -19.35 5.87 20.79
C SER A 351 -19.57 4.36 20.98
N THR A 352 -18.50 3.64 21.27
CA THR A 352 -18.52 2.19 21.53
C THR A 352 -18.80 1.83 23.00
N GLY A 353 -18.81 2.79 23.92
CA GLY A 353 -18.91 2.54 25.37
C GLY A 353 -17.67 1.91 26.03
N MET A 354 -16.57 1.75 25.28
CA MET A 354 -15.32 1.16 25.80
C MET A 354 -14.70 1.99 26.95
N LEU A 355 -14.94 3.29 26.95
CA LEU A 355 -14.40 4.22 27.95
C LEU A 355 -15.37 4.52 29.11
N ASP A 356 -16.55 3.90 29.17
CA ASP A 356 -17.58 4.19 30.19
C ASP A 356 -17.05 4.08 31.62
N LYS A 357 -16.24 3.07 31.91
CA LYS A 357 -15.64 2.89 33.23
C LYS A 357 -14.62 3.96 33.56
N LEU A 358 -13.84 4.39 32.56
CA LEU A 358 -12.89 5.49 32.73
C LEU A 358 -13.64 6.81 32.95
N TRP A 359 -14.73 7.05 32.22
CA TRP A 359 -15.59 8.25 32.41
C TRP A 359 -16.18 8.30 33.81
N GLN A 360 -16.68 7.18 34.33
CA GLN A 360 -17.17 7.12 35.72
C GLN A 360 -16.08 7.44 36.75
N MET A 361 -14.85 7.00 36.52
CA MET A 361 -13.72 7.33 37.41
C MET A 361 -13.30 8.80 37.32
N ILE A 362 -13.39 9.40 36.11
CA ILE A 362 -13.06 10.83 35.90
C ILE A 362 -14.03 11.76 36.64
N GLU A 363 -15.26 11.31 36.98
CA GLU A 363 -16.21 12.11 37.76
C GLU A 363 -15.63 12.54 39.14
N ASP A 364 -14.76 11.72 39.72
CA ASP A 364 -14.07 12.02 40.98
C ASP A 364 -12.87 12.98 40.83
N TYR A 365 -12.50 13.34 39.56
CA TYR A 365 -11.33 14.16 39.23
C TYR A 365 -11.72 15.37 38.39
N PRO A 366 -12.17 16.49 38.98
CA PRO A 366 -12.71 17.66 38.27
C PRO A 366 -11.77 18.26 37.24
N GLU A 367 -10.45 18.12 37.40
CA GLU A 367 -9.43 18.62 36.50
C GLU A 367 -9.46 17.94 35.11
N TYR A 368 -9.94 16.68 35.04
CA TYR A 368 -10.05 15.93 33.78
C TYR A 368 -11.46 15.96 33.17
N GLN A 369 -12.45 16.55 33.83
CA GLN A 369 -13.81 16.77 33.32
C GLN A 369 -13.85 17.81 32.19
N ARG A 370 -12.78 17.89 31.38
CA ARG A 370 -12.61 18.81 30.26
C ARG A 370 -12.73 18.11 28.92
N LEU A 371 -13.57 17.09 28.91
CA LEU A 371 -13.94 16.39 27.69
C LEU A 371 -14.67 17.36 26.76
N SER A 372 -14.27 17.32 25.48
CA SER A 372 -14.83 18.19 24.45
C SER A 372 -15.19 17.36 23.24
N THR A 373 -16.23 17.74 22.55
CA THR A 373 -16.53 17.19 21.23
C THR A 373 -15.54 17.71 20.20
N GLY A 374 -15.41 17.01 19.06
CA GLY A 374 -14.57 17.47 17.95
C GLY A 374 -14.98 18.88 17.46
N ALA A 375 -16.29 19.14 17.36
CA ALA A 375 -16.81 20.45 16.96
C ALA A 375 -16.43 21.58 17.95
N GLU A 376 -16.48 21.32 19.25
CA GLU A 376 -16.03 22.27 20.28
C GLU A 376 -14.53 22.51 20.18
N ALA A 377 -13.73 21.46 20.02
CA ALA A 377 -12.30 21.59 19.81
C ALA A 377 -11.98 22.43 18.57
N LEU A 378 -12.67 22.19 17.45
CA LEU A 378 -12.53 22.95 16.23
C LEU A 378 -12.88 24.43 16.43
N SER A 379 -13.92 24.74 17.22
CA SER A 379 -14.35 26.13 17.48
C SER A 379 -13.34 26.92 18.31
N HIS A 380 -12.58 26.24 19.20
CA HIS A 380 -11.59 26.85 20.09
C HIS A 380 -10.18 26.83 19.51
N ALA A 381 -9.93 26.01 18.48
CA ALA A 381 -8.62 25.90 17.85
C ALA A 381 -8.20 27.20 17.15
N ASN A 382 -6.98 27.65 17.41
CA ASN A 382 -6.35 28.82 16.79
C ASN A 382 -4.83 28.62 16.69
N ARG A 383 -4.12 29.62 16.14
CA ARG A 383 -2.67 29.51 15.92
C ARG A 383 -1.82 29.38 17.19
N ASP A 384 -2.34 29.83 18.34
CA ASP A 384 -1.64 29.74 19.64
C ASP A 384 -1.99 28.43 20.38
N THR A 385 -2.76 27.55 19.75
CA THR A 385 -3.13 26.23 20.27
C THR A 385 -2.06 25.22 19.92
N LEU A 386 -1.62 24.44 20.92
CA LEU A 386 -0.84 23.23 20.74
C LEU A 386 -1.80 22.03 20.58
N LEU A 387 -1.74 21.35 19.45
CA LEU A 387 -2.45 20.08 19.26
C LEU A 387 -1.49 18.93 19.53
N VAL A 388 -1.88 18.03 20.43
CA VAL A 388 -1.20 16.76 20.66
C VAL A 388 -2.11 15.63 20.21
N ILE A 389 -1.63 14.84 19.27
CA ILE A 389 -2.36 13.71 18.71
C ILE A 389 -1.78 12.46 19.31
N CYS A 390 -2.65 11.64 19.90
CA CYS A 390 -2.28 10.39 20.57
C CYS A 390 -2.88 9.20 19.82
N ASP A 391 -2.04 8.16 19.63
CA ASP A 391 -2.44 6.83 19.21
C ASP A 391 -3.03 6.71 17.81
N THR A 392 -2.75 7.65 16.94
CA THR A 392 -3.01 7.54 15.51
C THR A 392 -2.12 8.46 14.71
N ASN A 393 -1.66 8.00 13.55
CA ASN A 393 -0.90 8.81 12.59
C ASN A 393 -1.67 9.09 11.29
N LYS A 394 -2.96 8.68 11.20
CA LYS A 394 -3.80 8.83 10.02
C LYS A 394 -4.81 9.96 10.19
N PRO A 395 -4.86 10.93 9.27
CA PRO A 395 -5.87 12.01 9.30
C PRO A 395 -7.31 11.49 9.28
N SER A 396 -7.59 10.41 8.53
CA SER A 396 -8.93 9.84 8.39
C SER A 396 -9.47 9.21 9.68
N LEU A 397 -8.61 8.88 10.65
CA LEU A 397 -9.01 8.32 11.93
C LEU A 397 -9.15 9.38 13.03
N LEU A 398 -8.78 10.64 12.78
CA LEU A 398 -8.96 11.71 13.77
C LEU A 398 -10.44 12.02 13.97
N ILE A 399 -10.81 12.25 15.22
CA ILE A 399 -12.18 12.65 15.59
C ILE A 399 -12.62 13.94 14.90
N GLU A 400 -11.68 14.89 14.73
CA GLU A 400 -11.95 16.16 14.03
C GLU A 400 -10.71 16.62 13.24
N PRO A 401 -10.55 16.14 11.99
CA PRO A 401 -9.40 16.49 11.16
C PRO A 401 -9.25 17.97 10.86
N GLY A 402 -10.34 18.74 10.87
CA GLY A 402 -10.33 20.18 10.59
C GLY A 402 -9.48 20.99 11.58
N VAL A 403 -9.20 20.47 12.78
CA VAL A 403 -8.32 21.11 13.76
C VAL A 403 -6.88 21.20 13.24
N LEU A 404 -6.43 20.26 12.41
CA LEU A 404 -5.07 20.24 11.86
C LEU A 404 -4.68 21.53 11.11
N GLU A 405 -5.64 22.17 10.46
CA GLU A 405 -5.38 23.37 9.66
C GLU A 405 -5.43 24.67 10.47
N LYS A 406 -6.09 24.64 11.65
CA LYS A 406 -6.28 25.84 12.49
C LYS A 406 -5.15 26.09 13.47
N VAL A 407 -4.47 25.02 13.91
CA VAL A 407 -3.45 25.10 14.97
C VAL A 407 -2.08 25.48 14.43
N GLY A 408 -1.29 26.16 15.27
CA GLY A 408 0.06 26.59 14.90
C GLY A 408 1.13 25.52 15.13
N LYS A 409 0.95 24.67 16.12
CA LYS A 409 1.90 23.62 16.51
C LYS A 409 1.22 22.28 16.69
N LYS A 410 1.87 21.21 16.18
CA LYS A 410 1.36 19.84 16.23
C LYS A 410 2.41 18.89 16.74
N VAL A 411 2.00 18.02 17.63
CA VAL A 411 2.79 16.91 18.19
C VAL A 411 2.04 15.62 17.91
N LEU A 412 2.72 14.62 17.37
CA LEU A 412 2.20 13.29 17.10
C LEU A 412 2.95 12.29 17.98
N ILE A 413 2.23 11.51 18.77
CA ILE A 413 2.75 10.44 19.63
C ILE A 413 1.97 9.17 19.31
N ASP A 414 2.64 8.17 18.73
CA ASP A 414 1.97 6.98 18.22
C ASP A 414 2.94 5.79 18.12
N HIS A 415 2.43 4.57 18.32
CA HIS A 415 3.18 3.33 18.17
C HIS A 415 2.78 2.53 16.91
N HIS A 416 1.77 2.97 16.20
CA HIS A 416 1.32 2.30 14.98
C HIS A 416 2.31 2.46 13.83
N ARG A 417 2.34 1.48 12.94
CA ARG A 417 3.17 1.55 11.72
C ARG A 417 2.65 2.63 10.79
N ARG A 418 3.58 3.43 10.25
CA ARG A 418 3.25 4.47 9.27
C ARG A 418 2.70 3.84 7.98
N GLY A 419 1.56 4.37 7.53
CA GLY A 419 0.94 4.03 6.24
C GLY A 419 1.22 5.07 5.15
N GLU A 420 0.54 4.93 4.00
CA GLU A 420 0.57 5.96 2.94
C GLU A 420 -0.10 7.24 3.40
N GLU A 421 -1.24 7.10 4.05
CA GLU A 421 -1.93 8.19 4.72
C GLU A 421 -1.20 8.51 6.03
N PHE A 422 -0.79 9.77 6.18
CA PHE A 422 -0.03 10.22 7.34
C PHE A 422 -0.28 11.68 7.63
N ILE A 423 -0.37 12.05 8.92
CA ILE A 423 -0.51 13.43 9.37
C ILE A 423 0.80 14.19 9.09
N GLY A 424 0.82 14.91 7.97
CA GLY A 424 1.97 15.71 7.53
C GLY A 424 2.10 17.04 8.27
N LYS A 425 3.21 17.76 8.05
CA LYS A 425 3.49 19.09 8.63
C LYS A 425 3.36 19.12 10.15
N THR A 426 3.87 18.10 10.82
CA THR A 426 3.90 17.95 12.27
C THR A 426 5.23 18.43 12.80
N ASP A 427 5.23 19.24 13.87
CA ASP A 427 6.46 19.84 14.45
C ASP A 427 7.26 18.83 15.26
N ILE A 428 6.59 17.90 15.96
CA ILE A 428 7.22 16.78 16.67
C ILE A 428 6.50 15.50 16.26
N ILE A 429 7.28 14.51 15.82
CA ILE A 429 6.79 13.15 15.53
C ILE A 429 7.53 12.18 16.45
N TYR A 430 6.82 11.60 17.40
CA TYR A 430 7.28 10.50 18.24
C TYR A 430 6.54 9.24 17.84
N LEU A 431 7.05 8.59 16.80
CA LEU A 431 6.51 7.37 16.21
C LEU A 431 7.51 6.25 16.45
N GLU A 432 7.11 5.22 17.22
CA GLU A 432 7.96 4.11 17.63
C GLU A 432 7.21 2.78 17.54
N PRO A 433 7.20 2.12 16.34
CA PRO A 433 6.40 0.92 16.09
C PRO A 433 6.80 -0.34 16.89
N TYR A 434 7.90 -0.28 17.63
CA TYR A 434 8.34 -1.35 18.54
C TYR A 434 7.86 -1.15 19.97
N ALA A 435 7.37 0.04 20.35
CA ALA A 435 6.76 0.26 21.64
C ALA A 435 5.47 -0.56 21.79
N SER A 436 5.19 -1.03 22.99
CA SER A 436 3.99 -1.83 23.25
C SER A 436 2.71 -1.04 23.08
N SER A 437 2.76 0.28 23.28
CA SER A 437 1.60 1.17 23.30
C SER A 437 2.02 2.64 23.26
N THR A 438 1.10 3.52 22.93
CA THR A 438 1.27 4.97 23.05
C THR A 438 1.37 5.39 24.53
N CYS A 439 0.70 4.69 25.43
CA CYS A 439 0.85 4.88 26.88
C CYS A 439 2.29 4.65 27.38
N GLU A 440 3.02 3.68 26.82
CA GLU A 440 4.45 3.50 27.10
C GLU A 440 5.24 4.74 26.71
N LEU A 441 5.04 5.26 25.50
CA LEU A 441 5.73 6.44 24.99
C LEU A 441 5.46 7.70 25.83
N VAL A 442 4.20 7.92 26.21
CA VAL A 442 3.82 9.04 27.08
C VAL A 442 4.43 8.89 28.49
N THR A 443 4.46 7.67 29.02
CA THR A 443 5.11 7.39 30.32
C THR A 443 6.60 7.71 30.27
N GLU A 444 7.31 7.38 29.20
CA GLU A 444 8.71 7.76 29.03
C GLU A 444 8.89 9.28 28.95
N ILE A 445 8.03 10.00 28.20
CA ILE A 445 8.05 11.46 28.17
C ILE A 445 7.94 12.02 29.59
N ILE A 446 6.99 11.52 30.39
CA ILE A 446 6.80 11.96 31.79
C ILE A 446 8.06 11.71 32.63
N GLN A 447 8.70 10.55 32.47
CA GLN A 447 9.95 10.24 33.18
C GLN A 447 11.06 11.25 32.88
N TYR A 448 11.16 11.71 31.62
CA TYR A 448 12.19 12.68 31.22
C TYR A 448 11.85 14.14 31.55
N ILE A 449 10.57 14.46 31.73
CA ILE A 449 10.17 15.75 32.31
C ILE A 449 10.53 15.80 33.80
N GLY A 450 10.39 14.68 34.50
CA GLY A 450 10.80 14.54 35.90
C GLY A 450 9.82 15.19 36.86
N GLU A 451 10.35 15.89 37.89
CA GLU A 451 9.59 16.42 39.05
C GLU A 451 8.59 17.54 38.69
N GLU A 452 8.67 18.08 37.45
CA GLU A 452 7.71 19.10 36.96
C GLU A 452 6.30 18.50 36.76
N VAL A 453 6.16 17.15 36.71
CA VAL A 453 4.90 16.44 36.51
C VAL A 453 4.68 15.44 37.64
N SER A 454 3.57 15.60 38.37
CA SER A 454 3.18 14.70 39.47
C SER A 454 1.94 13.91 39.07
N LEU A 455 2.11 12.62 38.80
CA LEU A 455 0.98 11.74 38.45
C LEU A 455 0.06 11.50 39.62
N ASP A 456 -1.24 11.63 39.39
CA ASP A 456 -2.27 11.14 40.31
C ASP A 456 -2.60 9.65 40.01
N PRO A 457 -3.28 8.95 40.95
CA PRO A 457 -3.60 7.53 40.79
C PRO A 457 -4.46 7.21 39.56
N LEU A 458 -5.35 8.13 39.14
CA LEU A 458 -6.19 7.91 37.98
C LEU A 458 -5.36 7.85 36.68
N VAL A 459 -4.53 8.88 36.45
CA VAL A 459 -3.71 8.95 35.24
C VAL A 459 -2.67 7.84 35.20
N ALA A 460 -2.00 7.57 36.34
CA ALA A 460 -1.06 6.47 36.43
C ALA A 460 -1.72 5.11 36.14
N SER A 461 -2.96 4.90 36.64
CA SER A 461 -3.71 3.65 36.38
C SER A 461 -4.23 3.55 34.95
N ALA A 462 -4.67 4.68 34.36
CA ALA A 462 -5.14 4.72 32.96
C ALA A 462 -3.98 4.41 32.00
N LEU A 463 -2.80 5.02 32.19
CA LEU A 463 -1.60 4.72 31.40
C LEU A 463 -1.21 3.24 31.52
N LEU A 464 -1.24 2.67 32.74
CA LEU A 464 -0.91 1.26 32.94
C LEU A 464 -1.95 0.33 32.29
N ALA A 465 -3.25 0.68 32.38
CA ALA A 465 -4.32 -0.08 31.74
C ALA A 465 -4.20 -0.07 30.21
N GLY A 466 -3.90 1.07 29.58
CA GLY A 466 -3.65 1.18 28.14
C GLY A 466 -2.48 0.29 27.71
N MET A 467 -1.34 0.35 28.42
CA MET A 467 -0.21 -0.56 28.15
C MET A 467 -0.62 -2.04 28.24
N MET A 468 -1.47 -2.42 29.18
CA MET A 468 -1.92 -3.81 29.35
C MET A 468 -2.88 -4.25 28.26
N VAL A 469 -3.74 -3.37 27.74
CA VAL A 469 -4.66 -3.69 26.63
C VAL A 469 -3.86 -4.04 25.37
N ASP A 470 -2.99 -3.15 24.94
CA ASP A 470 -2.26 -3.28 23.69
C ASP A 470 -1.21 -4.40 23.73
N SER A 471 -0.56 -4.56 24.88
CA SER A 471 0.39 -5.65 25.08
C SER A 471 -0.27 -7.00 25.42
N LYS A 472 -1.60 -7.09 25.44
CA LYS A 472 -2.36 -8.27 25.88
C LYS A 472 -1.85 -8.83 27.22
N ASN A 473 -1.89 -7.99 28.23
CA ASN A 473 -1.34 -8.28 29.56
C ASN A 473 0.17 -8.61 29.55
N PHE A 474 0.96 -7.83 28.82
CA PHE A 474 2.42 -7.95 28.69
C PHE A 474 2.89 -9.24 27.98
N VAL A 475 2.05 -9.84 27.15
CA VAL A 475 2.40 -11.04 26.35
C VAL A 475 2.88 -10.65 24.94
N PHE A 476 2.39 -9.55 24.38
CA PHE A 476 2.62 -9.17 22.99
C PHE A 476 3.39 -7.85 22.88
N GLN A 477 4.38 -7.79 21.96
CA GLN A 477 5.19 -6.60 21.64
C GLN A 477 5.78 -5.88 22.88
N THR A 478 6.25 -6.62 23.87
CA THR A 478 6.84 -6.06 25.08
C THR A 478 8.36 -6.15 25.07
N GLY A 479 9.00 -5.07 25.49
CA GLY A 479 10.44 -4.98 25.67
C GLY A 479 10.80 -4.60 27.11
N ALA A 480 12.10 -4.43 27.39
CA ALA A 480 12.57 -3.97 28.70
C ALA A 480 11.97 -2.61 29.07
N ARG A 481 11.82 -1.71 28.09
CA ARG A 481 11.23 -0.37 28.28
C ARG A 481 9.78 -0.43 28.74
N THR A 482 8.98 -1.37 28.23
CA THR A 482 7.59 -1.57 28.65
C THR A 482 7.51 -1.89 30.14
N PHE A 483 8.34 -2.84 30.63
CA PHE A 483 8.36 -3.19 32.06
C PHE A 483 8.91 -2.09 32.94
N GLU A 484 9.88 -1.31 32.45
CA GLU A 484 10.40 -0.14 33.20
C GLU A 484 9.35 0.97 33.30
N ALA A 485 8.59 1.24 32.24
CA ALA A 485 7.46 2.18 32.24
C ALA A 485 6.36 1.70 33.21
N ALA A 486 5.97 0.43 33.16
CA ALA A 486 5.00 -0.16 34.07
C ALA A 486 5.47 -0.06 35.56
N ALA A 487 6.75 -0.35 35.83
CA ALA A 487 7.33 -0.20 37.15
C ALA A 487 7.35 1.25 37.64
N PHE A 488 7.60 2.21 36.73
CA PHE A 488 7.51 3.64 37.06
C PHE A 488 6.07 4.02 37.42
N LEU A 489 5.07 3.64 36.64
CA LEU A 489 3.67 3.94 36.89
C LEU A 489 3.21 3.35 38.24
N ARG A 490 3.66 2.13 38.58
CA ARG A 490 3.39 1.54 39.89
C ARG A 490 3.97 2.38 41.04
N ARG A 491 5.20 2.87 40.90
CA ARG A 491 5.82 3.77 41.91
C ARG A 491 5.12 5.13 41.96
N ALA A 492 4.62 5.63 40.83
CA ALA A 492 3.89 6.88 40.71
C ALA A 492 2.45 6.81 41.27
N GLY A 493 1.97 5.66 41.72
CA GLY A 493 0.68 5.53 42.37
C GLY A 493 -0.41 4.81 41.57
N ALA A 494 -0.08 4.16 40.45
CA ALA A 494 -1.08 3.35 39.72
C ALA A 494 -1.70 2.29 40.67
N ASP A 495 -3.04 2.30 40.79
CA ASP A 495 -3.78 1.39 41.65
C ASP A 495 -4.23 0.13 40.92
N PRO A 496 -3.78 -1.08 41.32
CA PRO A 496 -4.22 -2.34 40.71
C PRO A 496 -5.74 -2.54 40.71
N GLY A 497 -6.44 -1.99 41.70
CA GLY A 497 -7.89 -2.06 41.79
C GLY A 497 -8.56 -1.23 40.69
N MET A 498 -8.04 -0.04 40.39
CA MET A 498 -8.49 0.80 39.28
C MET A 498 -8.17 0.13 37.94
N VAL A 499 -6.93 -0.31 37.76
CA VAL A 499 -6.52 -1.02 36.52
C VAL A 499 -7.42 -2.23 36.25
N ARG A 500 -7.65 -3.06 37.29
CA ARG A 500 -8.55 -4.22 37.16
C ARG A 500 -9.96 -3.80 36.73
N ARG A 501 -10.52 -2.73 37.32
CA ARG A 501 -11.87 -2.24 36.96
C ARG A 501 -11.94 -1.74 35.54
N LEU A 502 -10.90 -1.04 35.07
CA LEU A 502 -10.82 -0.59 33.67
C LEU A 502 -10.80 -1.77 32.68
N LEU A 503 -10.12 -2.85 33.01
CA LEU A 503 -9.95 -4.04 32.17
C LEU A 503 -11.06 -5.10 32.34
N GLN A 504 -12.08 -4.87 33.17
CA GLN A 504 -13.17 -5.82 33.32
C GLN A 504 -14.05 -5.85 32.08
N ASP A 505 -14.32 -7.05 31.58
CA ASP A 505 -15.33 -7.26 30.54
C ASP A 505 -16.75 -7.12 31.09
N ASP A 506 -17.69 -6.77 30.23
CA ASP A 506 -19.12 -6.86 30.54
C ASP A 506 -19.55 -8.33 30.57
N TYR A 507 -20.53 -8.65 31.41
CA TYR A 507 -21.08 -10.00 31.54
C TYR A 507 -21.63 -10.53 30.20
N GLU A 508 -22.35 -9.70 29.46
CA GLU A 508 -22.88 -10.05 28.15
C GLU A 508 -21.78 -10.36 27.14
N MET A 509 -20.70 -9.59 27.11
CA MET A 509 -19.55 -9.85 26.25
C MET A 509 -18.86 -11.18 26.59
N ILE A 510 -18.77 -11.52 27.89
CA ILE A 510 -18.23 -12.83 28.33
C ILE A 510 -19.11 -13.98 27.82
N LEU A 511 -20.45 -13.86 27.95
CA LEU A 511 -21.37 -14.88 27.47
C LEU A 511 -21.28 -15.08 25.95
N GLN A 512 -21.25 -13.99 25.20
CA GLN A 512 -21.15 -14.04 23.73
C GLN A 512 -19.84 -14.66 23.27
N ARG A 513 -18.73 -14.30 23.91
CA ARG A 513 -17.42 -14.90 23.66
C ARG A 513 -17.42 -16.40 23.99
N ALA A 514 -17.98 -16.79 25.12
CA ALA A 514 -18.12 -18.20 25.48
C ALA A 514 -18.94 -18.98 24.45
N GLN A 515 -19.96 -18.38 23.88
CA GLN A 515 -20.80 -18.97 22.85
C GLN A 515 -20.04 -19.14 21.51
N MET A 516 -19.23 -18.15 21.10
CA MET A 516 -18.35 -18.28 19.94
C MET A 516 -17.31 -19.39 20.13
N LEU A 517 -16.74 -19.52 21.34
CA LEU A 517 -15.81 -20.59 21.69
C LEU A 517 -16.51 -21.96 21.67
N GLN A 518 -17.74 -22.07 22.17
CA GLN A 518 -18.52 -23.32 22.14
C GLN A 518 -18.82 -23.74 20.71
N ASN A 519 -19.05 -22.79 19.80
CA ASN A 519 -19.30 -23.01 18.39
C ASN A 519 -18.00 -23.14 17.57
N SER A 520 -16.87 -23.39 18.20
CA SER A 520 -15.60 -23.53 17.50
C SER A 520 -15.27 -24.98 17.19
N GLU A 521 -14.54 -25.19 16.12
CA GLU A 521 -13.99 -26.48 15.71
C GLU A 521 -12.52 -26.32 15.27
N ILE A 522 -11.76 -27.39 15.40
CA ILE A 522 -10.39 -27.47 14.91
C ILE A 522 -10.39 -28.20 13.57
N VAL A 523 -9.85 -27.55 12.54
CA VAL A 523 -9.72 -28.11 11.18
C VAL A 523 -8.25 -28.24 10.82
N PHE A 524 -7.93 -29.21 9.98
CA PHE A 524 -6.56 -29.51 9.52
C PHE A 524 -5.54 -29.70 10.66
N GLY A 525 -6.02 -29.95 11.89
CA GLY A 525 -5.21 -30.24 13.07
C GLY A 525 -4.62 -29.02 13.81
N ASN A 526 -4.49 -27.88 13.14
CA ASN A 526 -3.83 -26.68 13.70
C ASN A 526 -4.52 -25.33 13.39
N ILE A 527 -5.72 -25.37 12.87
CA ILE A 527 -6.52 -24.17 12.57
C ILE A 527 -7.85 -24.24 13.34
N ALA A 528 -8.18 -23.21 14.10
CA ALA A 528 -9.44 -23.09 14.81
C ALA A 528 -10.40 -22.16 14.08
N ILE A 529 -11.67 -22.58 13.93
CA ILE A 529 -12.73 -21.76 13.32
C ILE A 529 -13.88 -21.65 14.32
N GLY A 530 -14.21 -20.41 14.74
CA GLY A 530 -15.38 -20.11 15.57
C GLY A 530 -16.43 -19.32 14.80
N HIS A 531 -17.68 -19.34 15.26
CA HIS A 531 -18.74 -18.55 14.61
C HIS A 531 -19.84 -18.10 15.57
N LEU A 532 -20.55 -17.02 15.17
CA LEU A 532 -21.76 -16.53 15.81
C LEU A 532 -22.78 -16.12 14.73
N ASP A 533 -23.95 -16.76 14.75
CA ASP A 533 -24.94 -16.67 13.66
C ASP A 533 -25.87 -15.45 13.77
N TYR A 534 -25.82 -14.70 14.85
CA TYR A 534 -26.66 -13.54 15.09
C TYR A 534 -25.85 -12.30 15.42
N ILE A 535 -26.47 -11.13 15.22
CA ILE A 535 -25.83 -9.84 15.42
C ILE A 535 -25.90 -9.48 16.91
N VAL A 536 -24.74 -9.12 17.48
CA VAL A 536 -24.62 -8.62 18.86
C VAL A 536 -23.92 -7.27 18.88
N PRO A 537 -24.14 -6.46 19.91
CA PRO A 537 -23.31 -5.28 20.14
C PRO A 537 -21.83 -5.68 20.23
N HIS A 538 -20.94 -4.85 19.70
CA HIS A 538 -19.49 -5.06 19.76
C HIS A 538 -18.97 -6.38 19.18
N ASN A 539 -19.73 -7.01 18.25
CA ASN A 539 -19.39 -8.31 17.68
C ASN A 539 -17.99 -8.35 17.03
N THR A 540 -17.51 -7.25 16.46
CA THR A 540 -16.14 -7.13 15.91
C THR A 540 -15.08 -7.33 16.98
N ILE A 541 -15.25 -6.70 18.15
CA ILE A 541 -14.31 -6.79 19.28
C ILE A 541 -14.35 -8.19 19.88
N ILE A 542 -15.56 -8.73 20.09
CA ILE A 542 -15.76 -10.06 20.66
C ILE A 542 -15.16 -11.13 19.75
N ALA A 543 -15.37 -11.02 18.45
CA ALA A 543 -14.81 -11.94 17.47
C ALA A 543 -13.27 -11.88 17.42
N ALA A 544 -12.69 -10.67 17.50
CA ALA A 544 -11.24 -10.49 17.58
C ALA A 544 -10.65 -11.12 18.84
N GLN A 545 -11.25 -10.87 20.02
CA GLN A 545 -10.85 -11.46 21.29
C GLN A 545 -11.02 -12.99 21.28
N THR A 546 -12.12 -13.49 20.69
CA THR A 546 -12.33 -14.93 20.56
C THR A 546 -11.27 -15.58 19.67
N ALA A 547 -10.90 -14.93 18.56
CA ALA A 547 -9.82 -15.41 17.70
C ALA A 547 -8.48 -15.47 18.44
N ASP A 548 -8.17 -14.46 19.28
CA ASP A 548 -6.97 -14.46 20.12
C ASP A 548 -6.98 -15.60 21.14
N ILE A 549 -8.13 -15.90 21.78
CA ILE A 549 -8.28 -17.03 22.71
C ILE A 549 -8.09 -18.37 21.97
N LEU A 550 -8.71 -18.54 20.81
CA LEU A 550 -8.56 -19.76 20.01
C LEU A 550 -7.10 -19.96 19.58
N LEU A 551 -6.39 -18.89 19.25
CA LEU A 551 -4.96 -18.95 18.90
C LEU A 551 -4.08 -19.31 20.12
N SER A 552 -4.53 -19.10 21.35
CA SER A 552 -3.79 -19.47 22.57
C SER A 552 -3.87 -20.95 22.92
N ILE A 553 -4.69 -21.73 22.21
CA ILE A 553 -4.80 -23.18 22.40
C ILE A 553 -3.53 -23.84 21.87
N GLU A 554 -3.00 -24.82 22.59
CA GLU A 554 -1.83 -25.59 22.20
C GLU A 554 -1.99 -26.16 20.78
N ASP A 555 -0.94 -26.13 19.97
CA ASP A 555 -0.88 -26.56 18.58
C ASP A 555 -1.69 -25.75 17.56
N ILE A 556 -2.47 -24.74 17.96
CA ILE A 556 -3.18 -23.88 17.03
C ILE A 556 -2.24 -22.81 16.47
N LYS A 557 -2.11 -22.79 15.13
CA LYS A 557 -1.25 -21.86 14.38
C LYS A 557 -2.02 -20.70 13.74
N ALA A 558 -3.32 -20.90 13.51
CA ALA A 558 -4.21 -19.85 13.03
C ALA A 558 -5.63 -20.03 13.57
N SER A 559 -6.36 -18.94 13.70
CA SER A 559 -7.74 -18.91 14.14
C SER A 559 -8.56 -17.92 13.32
N PHE A 560 -9.80 -18.30 13.00
CA PHE A 560 -10.72 -17.48 12.24
C PHE A 560 -12.08 -17.48 12.94
N VAL A 561 -12.64 -16.29 13.17
CA VAL A 561 -13.97 -16.15 13.80
C VAL A 561 -14.90 -15.43 12.84
N LEU A 562 -15.98 -16.09 12.47
CA LEU A 562 -17.02 -15.60 11.59
C LEU A 562 -18.18 -15.03 12.44
N TYR A 563 -18.65 -13.85 12.08
CA TYR A 563 -19.77 -13.24 12.80
C TYR A 563 -20.72 -12.49 11.85
N ALA A 564 -22.02 -12.60 12.16
CA ALA A 564 -23.06 -11.98 11.36
C ALA A 564 -23.05 -10.45 11.52
N THR A 565 -23.31 -9.75 10.42
CA THR A 565 -23.51 -8.29 10.36
C THR A 565 -24.79 -7.97 9.59
N LYS A 566 -25.21 -6.69 9.60
CA LYS A 566 -26.42 -6.27 8.85
C LYS A 566 -26.29 -6.52 7.34
N ASP A 567 -25.07 -6.48 6.81
CA ASP A 567 -24.79 -6.54 5.38
C ASP A 567 -24.26 -7.92 4.92
N GLY A 568 -24.07 -8.88 5.85
CA GLY A 568 -23.51 -10.20 5.55
C GLY A 568 -22.71 -10.79 6.71
N VAL A 569 -21.51 -11.30 6.43
CA VAL A 569 -20.63 -11.95 7.41
C VAL A 569 -19.24 -11.31 7.37
N ASN A 570 -18.70 -11.01 8.53
CA ASN A 570 -17.32 -10.63 8.68
C ASN A 570 -16.50 -11.79 9.25
N ILE A 571 -15.21 -11.85 8.89
CA ILE A 571 -14.26 -12.81 9.43
C ILE A 571 -13.11 -12.06 10.06
N SER A 572 -12.77 -12.40 11.31
CA SER A 572 -11.56 -11.95 12.00
C SER A 572 -10.55 -13.10 12.04
N GLY A 573 -9.37 -12.90 11.48
CA GLY A 573 -8.28 -13.89 11.42
C GLY A 573 -7.11 -13.49 12.31
N ARG A 574 -6.51 -14.50 12.96
CA ARG A 574 -5.28 -14.39 13.75
C ARG A 574 -4.33 -15.53 13.39
N SER A 575 -3.03 -15.31 13.55
CA SER A 575 -2.01 -16.34 13.28
C SER A 575 -0.77 -16.12 14.14
N THR A 576 -0.02 -17.19 14.40
CA THR A 576 1.33 -17.13 14.98
C THR A 576 2.39 -16.64 14.00
N GLY A 577 2.06 -16.54 12.70
CA GLY A 577 2.97 -16.16 11.62
C GLY A 577 3.40 -17.34 10.74
N GLU A 578 3.20 -18.58 11.16
CA GLU A 578 3.47 -19.79 10.35
C GLU A 578 2.44 -19.92 9.21
N ILE A 579 1.20 -19.56 9.47
CA ILE A 579 0.12 -19.47 8.47
C ILE A 579 -0.12 -18.01 8.17
N ASN A 580 -0.09 -17.60 6.91
CA ASN A 580 -0.29 -16.21 6.53
C ASN A 580 -1.78 -15.85 6.49
N ALA A 581 -2.30 -15.24 7.57
CA ALA A 581 -3.69 -14.83 7.66
C ALA A 581 -4.08 -13.78 6.60
N GLN A 582 -3.15 -12.91 6.21
CA GLN A 582 -3.38 -11.89 5.19
C GLN A 582 -3.70 -12.51 3.82
N ILE A 583 -2.83 -13.40 3.32
CA ILE A 583 -3.00 -14.04 2.00
C ILE A 583 -4.34 -14.79 1.94
N LEU A 584 -4.68 -15.51 3.03
CA LEU A 584 -5.93 -16.26 3.12
C LEU A 584 -7.17 -15.36 3.01
N LEU A 585 -7.18 -14.24 3.73
CA LEU A 585 -8.34 -13.36 3.71
C LEU A 585 -8.36 -12.38 2.53
N GLU A 586 -7.20 -12.07 1.92
CA GLU A 586 -7.13 -11.33 0.64
C GLU A 586 -7.76 -12.12 -0.52
N GLU A 587 -7.64 -13.46 -0.53
CA GLU A 587 -8.31 -14.30 -1.55
C GLU A 587 -9.85 -14.22 -1.44
N LEU A 588 -10.37 -13.87 -0.26
CA LEU A 588 -11.79 -13.60 -0.03
C LEU A 588 -12.18 -12.12 -0.24
N GLY A 589 -11.24 -11.26 -0.65
CA GLY A 589 -11.47 -9.83 -0.83
C GLY A 589 -11.25 -8.98 0.42
N GLY A 590 -10.58 -9.53 1.42
CA GLY A 590 -10.20 -8.85 2.65
C GLY A 590 -8.79 -8.24 2.61
N GLY A 591 -8.21 -8.05 3.79
CA GLY A 591 -6.85 -7.53 3.93
C GLY A 591 -6.36 -7.60 5.37
N GLY A 592 -5.11 -7.20 5.58
CA GLY A 592 -4.51 -7.17 6.90
C GLY A 592 -2.98 -7.33 6.86
N HIS A 593 -2.47 -8.08 7.83
CA HIS A 593 -1.06 -8.42 7.99
C HIS A 593 -0.88 -9.93 8.17
N LEU A 594 0.36 -10.39 8.16
CA LEU A 594 0.73 -11.79 8.33
C LEU A 594 -0.03 -12.49 9.48
N THR A 595 -0.13 -11.83 10.63
CA THR A 595 -0.69 -12.39 11.88
C THR A 595 -2.10 -11.93 12.20
N VAL A 596 -2.58 -10.86 11.58
CA VAL A 596 -3.91 -10.25 11.84
C VAL A 596 -4.52 -9.80 10.53
N ALA A 597 -5.68 -10.34 10.19
CA ALA A 597 -6.39 -9.97 8.97
C ALA A 597 -7.90 -10.02 9.16
N GLY A 598 -8.64 -9.36 8.26
CA GLY A 598 -10.10 -9.36 8.29
C GLY A 598 -10.71 -9.27 6.89
N VAL A 599 -11.95 -9.74 6.76
CA VAL A 599 -12.73 -9.62 5.51
C VAL A 599 -14.20 -9.39 5.80
N GLN A 600 -14.85 -8.63 4.93
CA GLN A 600 -16.30 -8.39 4.94
C GLN A 600 -16.93 -9.05 3.72
N LEU A 601 -17.75 -10.05 3.93
CA LEU A 601 -18.43 -10.81 2.90
C LEU A 601 -19.90 -10.36 2.83
N LYS A 602 -20.25 -9.57 1.83
CA LYS A 602 -21.59 -8.98 1.69
C LYS A 602 -22.59 -9.99 1.10
N GLY A 603 -23.83 -9.96 1.62
CA GLY A 603 -24.96 -10.69 1.05
C GLY A 603 -24.91 -12.21 1.22
N ILE A 604 -24.05 -12.75 2.10
CA ILE A 604 -23.97 -14.19 2.37
C ILE A 604 -24.22 -14.50 3.85
N ASN A 605 -24.59 -15.74 4.13
CA ASN A 605 -24.78 -16.24 5.49
C ASN A 605 -23.51 -16.92 6.05
N ILE A 606 -23.55 -17.28 7.35
CA ILE A 606 -22.40 -17.91 8.05
C ILE A 606 -21.97 -19.22 7.41
N ILE A 607 -22.91 -20.04 6.94
CA ILE A 607 -22.61 -21.34 6.33
C ILE A 607 -21.83 -21.15 5.03
N GLU A 608 -22.33 -20.30 4.15
CA GLU A 608 -21.66 -19.97 2.88
C GLU A 608 -20.28 -19.30 3.11
N ALA A 609 -20.17 -18.43 4.11
CA ALA A 609 -18.91 -17.81 4.47
C ALA A 609 -17.88 -18.84 4.95
N LYS A 610 -18.32 -19.81 5.77
CA LYS A 610 -17.49 -20.90 6.27
C LYS A 610 -17.04 -21.81 5.14
N GLU A 611 -17.92 -22.18 4.21
CA GLU A 611 -17.58 -22.98 3.03
C GLU A 611 -16.50 -22.30 2.18
N LYS A 612 -16.64 -20.99 1.93
CA LYS A 612 -15.63 -20.22 1.20
C LYS A 612 -14.27 -20.19 1.93
N LEU A 613 -14.29 -19.94 3.24
CA LEU A 613 -13.06 -19.98 4.05
C LEU A 613 -12.41 -21.35 4.00
N MET A 614 -13.19 -22.44 4.15
CA MET A 614 -12.68 -23.80 4.08
C MET A 614 -12.06 -24.14 2.72
N ALA A 615 -12.63 -23.66 1.61
CA ALA A 615 -12.07 -23.85 0.28
C ALA A 615 -10.69 -23.16 0.13
N VAL A 616 -10.58 -21.93 0.62
CA VAL A 616 -9.31 -21.17 0.62
C VAL A 616 -8.26 -21.84 1.50
N LEU A 617 -8.63 -22.26 2.71
CA LEU A 617 -7.74 -22.96 3.63
C LEU A 617 -7.21 -24.28 3.03
N LYS A 618 -8.09 -25.07 2.43
CA LYS A 618 -7.72 -26.34 1.79
C LYS A 618 -6.71 -26.11 0.67
N LYS A 619 -6.97 -25.15 -0.22
CA LYS A 619 -6.06 -24.78 -1.32
C LYS A 619 -4.69 -24.34 -0.79
N TYR A 620 -4.68 -23.47 0.23
CA TYR A 620 -3.45 -22.98 0.84
C TYR A 620 -2.58 -24.11 1.43
N ILE A 621 -3.21 -25.06 2.13
CA ILE A 621 -2.51 -26.19 2.72
C ILE A 621 -1.96 -27.13 1.62
N GLU A 622 -2.74 -27.43 0.58
CA GLU A 622 -2.31 -28.27 -0.55
C GLU A 622 -1.09 -27.65 -1.27
N GLU A 623 -1.10 -26.34 -1.52
CA GLU A 623 0.00 -25.62 -2.16
C GLU A 623 1.29 -25.62 -1.32
N ASN A 624 1.17 -25.46 0.01
CA ASN A 624 2.34 -25.42 0.90
C ASN A 624 2.88 -26.84 1.24
N THR A 625 2.03 -27.86 1.26
CA THR A 625 2.47 -29.24 1.43
C THR A 625 3.28 -29.75 0.23
N CYS A 626 2.95 -29.32 -0.98
CA CYS A 626 3.70 -29.65 -2.21
C CYS A 626 5.09 -28.98 -2.26
N GLN A 627 5.34 -27.92 -1.48
CA GLN A 627 6.64 -27.22 -1.42
C GLN A 627 7.60 -27.78 -0.33
N GLY A 628 7.24 -28.86 0.35
CA GLY A 628 8.11 -29.55 1.31
C GLY A 628 8.27 -28.84 2.66
N THR A 629 7.48 -27.84 2.94
CA THR A 629 7.37 -27.25 4.28
C THR A 629 6.35 -28.06 5.07
N VAL A 630 6.83 -28.88 6.01
CA VAL A 630 5.95 -29.59 6.96
C VAL A 630 5.32 -28.54 7.86
N LEU A 631 4.02 -28.24 7.65
CA LEU A 631 3.19 -27.37 8.50
C LEU A 631 2.84 -28.08 9.81
#